data_d201bf2edc9820cb5dba7e763bc2fcab
#
_entry.id   d201bf2edc9820cb5dba7e763bc2fcab
#
_cell.length_a   1.000
_cell.length_b   1.000
_cell.length_c   1.000
_cell.angle_alpha   90.00
_cell.angle_beta   90.00
_cell.angle_gamma   90.00
#
_symmetry.space_group_name_H-M   'P 1'
#
loop_
_entity.id
_entity.type
_entity.pdbx_description
1 polymer ?
#
loop_
_entity_poly.entity_id
_entity_poly.type
_entity_poly.pdbx_seq_one_letter_code
_entity_poly.pdbx_strand_id
1 'polypeptide(L)'
;MTNPFGLGKEGNTLFICDGKDGVKVYDASNSSDVKLIKKIDGLEPYDVIAWNNIALVVAKDGLYQYDYSDVNNIRLLSKISLEAE
;
A
#
# COMPACT_ATOMS: atom_id res chain seq x y z
N MET A 1 -13.72 4.37 3.59
CA MET A 1 -12.54 5.10 3.11
C MET A 1 -12.88 6.55 2.89
N THR A 2 -11.97 7.43 3.27
CA THR A 2 -12.25 8.86 3.21
C THR A 2 -11.97 9.43 1.82
N ASN A 3 -10.76 9.27 1.32
CA ASN A 3 -10.35 9.81 0.02
C ASN A 3 -9.28 8.91 -0.58
N PRO A 4 -9.66 7.85 -1.30
CA PRO A 4 -8.66 7.00 -1.92
C PRO A 4 -7.95 7.77 -3.04
N PHE A 5 -6.63 7.80 -3.00
CA PHE A 5 -5.83 8.50 -3.99
C PHE A 5 -5.27 7.56 -5.04
N GLY A 6 -4.89 6.35 -4.66
CA GLY A 6 -4.28 5.43 -5.59
C GLY A 6 -4.68 4.00 -5.33
N LEU A 7 -4.56 3.18 -6.35
CA LEU A 7 -4.97 1.80 -6.34
C LEU A 7 -3.91 0.96 -7.05
N GLY A 8 -3.41 -0.06 -6.36
CA GLY A 8 -2.48 -1.02 -6.96
C GLY A 8 -2.96 -2.43 -6.73
N LYS A 9 -2.82 -3.28 -7.73
CA LYS A 9 -3.24 -4.67 -7.63
C LYS A 9 -2.24 -5.57 -8.32
N GLU A 10 -1.88 -6.65 -7.64
CA GLU A 10 -1.11 -7.73 -8.24
C GLU A 10 -1.71 -9.05 -7.75
N GLY A 11 -2.07 -9.93 -8.69
CA GLY A 11 -2.72 -11.17 -8.34
C GLY A 11 -4.01 -10.92 -7.56
N ASN A 12 -4.06 -11.45 -6.35
CA ASN A 12 -5.22 -11.31 -5.47
C ASN A 12 -5.01 -10.29 -4.35
N THR A 13 -3.93 -9.53 -4.40
CA THR A 13 -3.62 -8.52 -3.39
C THR A 13 -3.92 -7.14 -3.94
N LEU A 14 -4.76 -6.41 -3.22
CA LEU A 14 -5.22 -5.08 -3.61
C LEU A 14 -4.74 -4.07 -2.59
N PHE A 15 -4.08 -3.02 -3.07
CA PHE A 15 -3.60 -1.92 -2.24
C PHE A 15 -4.39 -0.67 -2.54
N ILE A 16 -4.90 -0.02 -1.50
CA ILE A 16 -5.63 1.24 -1.65
C ILE A 16 -4.94 2.30 -0.81
N CYS A 17 -4.54 3.39 -1.45
CA CYS A 17 -4.02 4.56 -0.77
C CYS A 17 -5.20 5.40 -0.30
N ASP A 18 -5.34 5.56 0.99
CA ASP A 18 -6.52 6.18 1.59
C ASP A 18 -6.16 7.43 2.39
N GLY A 19 -5.33 8.29 1.82
CA GLY A 19 -4.99 9.58 2.40
C GLY A 19 -4.46 9.44 3.82
N LYS A 20 -5.12 10.11 4.76
CA LYS A 20 -4.69 10.10 6.17
C LYS A 20 -4.88 8.75 6.84
N ASP A 21 -5.67 7.88 6.25
CA ASP A 21 -5.87 6.53 6.78
C ASP A 21 -4.78 5.55 6.37
N GLY A 22 -3.80 6.00 5.59
CA GLY A 22 -2.66 5.18 5.20
C GLY A 22 -2.96 4.27 4.03
N VAL A 23 -2.26 3.13 4.00
CA VAL A 23 -2.43 2.14 2.94
C VAL A 23 -3.23 0.97 3.49
N LYS A 24 -4.29 0.60 2.80
CA LYS A 24 -5.11 -0.56 3.15
C LYS A 24 -4.82 -1.68 2.17
N VAL A 25 -4.58 -2.86 2.71
CA VAL A 25 -4.23 -4.05 1.93
C VAL A 25 -5.37 -5.05 2.05
N TYR A 26 -5.90 -5.47 0.92
CA TYR A 26 -7.04 -6.37 0.86
C TYR A 26 -6.72 -7.67 0.14
N ASP A 27 -7.36 -8.73 0.57
CA ASP A 27 -7.38 -10.00 -0.16
C ASP A 27 -8.59 -9.98 -1.10
N ALA A 28 -8.33 -9.95 -2.39
CA ALA A 28 -9.34 -9.91 -3.43
C ALA A 28 -9.44 -11.23 -4.18
N SER A 29 -9.01 -12.33 -3.58
CA SER A 29 -9.10 -13.66 -4.20
C SER A 29 -10.54 -14.08 -4.46
N ASN A 30 -11.47 -13.58 -3.65
CA ASN A 30 -12.90 -13.75 -3.87
C ASN A 30 -13.50 -12.37 -4.14
N SER A 31 -13.84 -12.09 -5.39
CA SER A 31 -14.32 -10.76 -5.79
C SER A 31 -15.65 -10.37 -5.14
N SER A 32 -16.41 -11.33 -4.65
CA SER A 32 -17.66 -11.02 -3.93
C SER A 32 -17.47 -10.89 -2.42
N ASP A 33 -16.24 -11.10 -1.92
CA ASP A 33 -15.95 -11.01 -0.49
C ASP A 33 -14.50 -10.57 -0.30
N VAL A 34 -14.23 -9.31 -0.63
CA VAL A 34 -12.91 -8.70 -0.47
C VAL A 34 -12.67 -8.41 1.00
N LYS A 35 -11.56 -8.88 1.54
CA LYS A 35 -11.26 -8.79 2.97
C LYS A 35 -10.04 -7.94 3.25
N LEU A 36 -10.15 -7.07 4.24
CA LEU A 36 -9.01 -6.28 4.71
C LEU A 36 -8.03 -7.19 5.44
N ILE A 37 -6.79 -7.23 4.95
CA ILE A 37 -5.72 -8.02 5.57
C ILE A 37 -4.95 -7.16 6.56
N LYS A 38 -4.60 -5.95 6.15
CA LYS A 38 -3.71 -5.10 6.93
C LYS A 38 -3.92 -3.64 6.56
N LYS A 39 -3.68 -2.78 7.54
CA LYS A 39 -3.65 -1.34 7.36
C LYS A 39 -2.26 -0.85 7.72
N ILE A 40 -1.62 -0.11 6.83
CA ILE A 40 -0.30 0.47 7.07
C ILE A 40 -0.49 1.94 7.42
N ASP A 41 -0.21 2.27 8.68
CA ASP A 41 -0.36 3.61 9.21
C ASP A 41 0.96 4.39 9.17
N GLY A 42 0.87 5.66 9.52
CA GLY A 42 2.05 6.49 9.70
C GLY A 42 2.54 7.18 8.45
N LEU A 43 1.76 7.13 7.36
CA LEU A 43 2.11 7.81 6.12
C LEU A 43 0.84 8.29 5.44
N GLU A 44 1.00 9.26 4.56
CA GLU A 44 -0.10 9.77 3.73
C GLU A 44 0.21 9.42 2.27
N PRO A 45 -0.22 8.24 1.81
CA PRO A 45 0.11 7.77 0.48
C PRO A 45 -0.68 8.50 -0.60
N TYR A 46 -0.03 8.71 -1.75
CA TYR A 46 -0.68 9.27 -2.93
C TYR A 46 -0.96 8.20 -3.96
N ASP A 47 -0.05 7.23 -4.09
CA ASP A 47 -0.18 6.17 -5.09
C ASP A 47 0.58 4.94 -4.64
N VAL A 48 0.25 3.81 -5.23
CA VAL A 48 0.94 2.56 -4.94
C VAL A 48 1.06 1.75 -6.23
N ILE A 49 2.25 1.18 -6.42
CA ILE A 49 2.52 0.28 -7.54
C ILE A 49 2.88 -1.07 -6.94
N ALA A 50 2.09 -2.09 -7.27
CA ALA A 50 2.32 -3.44 -6.77
C ALA A 50 2.84 -4.30 -7.91
N TRP A 51 4.03 -4.88 -7.71
CA TRP A 51 4.65 -5.71 -8.73
C TRP A 51 5.69 -6.61 -8.10
N ASN A 52 5.67 -7.88 -8.50
CA ASN A 52 6.69 -8.86 -8.11
C ASN A 52 6.91 -8.91 -6.58
N ASN A 53 5.82 -8.96 -5.83
CA ASN A 53 5.81 -9.02 -4.37
C ASN A 53 6.39 -7.78 -3.69
N ILE A 54 6.51 -6.69 -4.43
CA ILE A 54 6.98 -5.40 -3.91
C ILE A 54 5.89 -4.37 -4.13
N ALA A 55 5.57 -3.64 -3.07
CA ALA A 55 4.66 -2.51 -3.16
C ALA A 55 5.48 -1.23 -3.01
N LEU A 56 5.48 -0.41 -4.05
CA LEU A 56 6.11 0.89 -4.01
C LEU A 56 5.05 1.92 -3.74
N VAL A 57 5.15 2.59 -2.59
CA VAL A 57 4.18 3.58 -2.16
C VAL A 57 4.79 4.97 -2.29
N VAL A 58 4.15 5.81 -3.08
CA VAL A 58 4.51 7.23 -3.19
C VAL A 58 3.71 7.97 -2.15
N ALA A 59 4.40 8.54 -1.17
CA ALA A 59 3.74 9.22 -0.06
C ALA A 59 4.18 10.67 0.02
N LYS A 60 3.53 11.42 0.90
CA LYS A 60 3.78 12.85 1.06
C LYS A 60 5.24 13.15 1.41
N ASP A 61 5.87 12.31 2.22
CA ASP A 61 7.23 12.55 2.70
C ASP A 61 8.28 11.66 2.03
N GLY A 62 7.90 10.85 1.05
CA GLY A 62 8.90 10.07 0.36
C GLY A 62 8.34 8.83 -0.33
N LEU A 63 9.25 7.95 -0.68
CA LEU A 63 8.93 6.66 -1.29
C LEU A 63 9.15 5.55 -0.29
N TYR A 64 8.18 4.68 -0.16
CA TYR A 64 8.24 3.53 0.72
C TYR A 64 8.18 2.27 -0.11
N GLN A 65 9.02 1.32 0.24
CA GLN A 65 9.06 0.05 -0.47
C GLN A 65 8.79 -1.09 0.51
N TYR A 66 7.74 -1.83 0.27
CA TYR A 66 7.30 -2.92 1.13
C TYR A 66 7.41 -4.26 0.43
N ASP A 67 7.81 -5.27 1.20
CA ASP A 67 7.78 -6.66 0.76
C ASP A 67 6.47 -7.27 1.24
N TYR A 68 5.63 -7.72 0.30
CA TYR A 68 4.38 -8.37 0.64
C TYR A 68 4.31 -9.81 0.14
N SER A 69 5.46 -10.46 -0.02
CA SER A 69 5.50 -11.87 -0.38
C SER A 69 4.75 -12.73 0.63
N ASP A 70 4.70 -12.27 1.89
CA ASP A 70 3.80 -12.82 2.91
C ASP A 70 2.85 -11.70 3.33
N VAL A 71 1.60 -11.76 2.87
CA VAL A 71 0.63 -10.70 3.16
C VAL A 71 0.28 -10.59 4.64
N ASN A 72 0.56 -11.63 5.41
CA ASN A 72 0.36 -11.59 6.86
C ASN A 72 1.56 -11.01 7.61
N ASN A 73 2.65 -10.71 6.89
CA ASN A 73 3.86 -10.17 7.48
C ASN A 73 4.53 -9.23 6.49
N ILE A 74 3.84 -8.16 6.16
CA ILE A 74 4.33 -7.15 5.22
C ILE A 74 5.42 -6.33 5.92
N ARG A 75 6.58 -6.21 5.27
CA ARG A 75 7.74 -5.56 5.84
C ARG A 75 8.20 -4.37 5.02
N LEU A 76 8.58 -3.31 5.71
CA LEU A 76 9.20 -2.16 5.08
C LEU A 76 10.65 -2.51 4.71
N LEU A 77 10.95 -2.48 3.43
CA LEU A 77 12.31 -2.75 2.93
C LEU A 77 13.15 -1.49 2.90
N SER A 78 12.55 -0.39 2.49
CA SER A 78 13.29 0.82 2.24
C SER A 78 12.38 2.04 2.30
N LYS A 79 12.94 3.16 2.73
CA LYS A 79 12.27 4.44 2.69
C LYS A 79 13.24 5.47 2.12
N ILE A 80 12.81 6.17 1.09
CA ILE A 80 13.57 7.27 0.51
C ILE A 80 12.83 8.55 0.84
N SER A 81 13.41 9.37 1.71
CA SER A 81 12.80 10.64 2.10
C SER A 81 12.96 11.66 1.00
N LEU A 82 11.86 12.31 0.66
CA LEU A 82 11.86 13.40 -0.29
C LEU A 82 11.72 14.69 0.49
N GLU A 83 12.81 15.44 0.57
CA GLU A 83 12.82 16.68 1.30
C GLU A 83 12.73 17.86 0.34
N ALA A 84 11.87 18.81 0.69
CA ALA A 84 11.77 20.03 -0.10
C ALA A 84 13.03 20.87 0.10
N GLU A 85 13.53 21.41 -0.96
CA GLU A 85 14.70 22.28 -0.94
C GLU A 85 14.32 23.73 -0.70
#